data_210ba13ae028922a88d7d5e77ad25733
#
_entry.id   210ba13ae028922a88d7d5e77ad25733
#
_cell.length_a   1.000
_cell.length_b   1.000
_cell.length_c   1.000
_cell.angle_alpha   90.00
_cell.angle_beta   90.00
_cell.angle_gamma   90.00
#
_symmetry.space_group_name_H-M   'P 1'
#
loop_
_entity.id
_entity.type
_entity.pdbx_description
1 polymer ?
#
loop_
_entity_poly.entity_id
_entity_poly.type
_entity_poly.pdbx_seq_one_letter_code
_entity_poly.pdbx_strand_id
1 'polypeptide(L)'
;MAYRIAGIDVHKRKLAVVVADVEVEDEYRFERRWYGSNPEQLQRLGEWLSEQPVEEVVMESTAQYWKPVWSALERSWKPMCQKREGAGRMSGTLHLAQALSNRGRRGRKRDFPDAERLVKRLVSQELILSFVPDAEQRLWRTLTHTRYQRTRDKVRLQNQLEALLEEAHIKLSSLVSDLLGASARRMLKALADGETDPAAVAALADQRLRATPAALRDALGACTELNQVYRRLVKMALADLQLIEQQIGQLDQEIASLLREHQDAVQRLAEVPGFGVDSAQQIIAEVGTKATTFPSAKNLVSWVGACPGEEESAGVNRSKRSPKGNRQMRRILNQAANAAVKHKGSIFEIVYRRLVLRLGHNKTIGAIAHRLCKLIWIILHDGVRYEERGPAVCEKSKRLRTMRMIRTLRNLGYRVELLGNPA
;
A
#
# COMPACT_ATOMS: atom_id res chain seq x y z
N MET A 1 9.19 -2.31 -41.88
CA MET A 1 10.31 -2.44 -40.93
C MET A 1 9.98 -3.59 -40.01
N ALA A 2 10.96 -4.45 -39.76
CA ALA A 2 10.77 -5.60 -38.85
C ALA A 2 10.45 -5.12 -37.45
N TYR A 3 9.37 -5.62 -36.83
CA TYR A 3 9.00 -5.34 -35.46
C TYR A 3 9.79 -6.24 -34.52
N ARG A 4 10.69 -5.63 -33.74
CA ARG A 4 11.63 -6.38 -32.89
C ARG A 4 11.32 -6.22 -31.41
N ILE A 5 11.31 -7.34 -30.71
CA ILE A 5 11.08 -7.43 -29.26
C ILE A 5 12.28 -8.08 -28.57
N ALA A 6 12.70 -7.51 -27.43
CA ALA A 6 13.69 -8.12 -26.55
C ALA A 6 13.04 -8.74 -25.32
N GLY A 7 13.46 -9.95 -24.97
CA GLY A 7 13.14 -10.64 -23.72
C GLY A 7 14.35 -10.70 -22.80
N ILE A 8 14.18 -10.38 -21.52
CA ILE A 8 15.26 -10.40 -20.52
C ILE A 8 14.89 -11.28 -19.35
N ASP A 9 15.58 -12.40 -19.16
CA ASP A 9 15.53 -13.16 -17.92
C ASP A 9 16.58 -12.59 -16.96
N VAL A 10 16.09 -12.04 -15.84
CA VAL A 10 16.88 -11.22 -14.92
C VAL A 10 17.34 -12.04 -13.71
N HIS A 11 18.64 -12.19 -13.55
CA HIS A 11 19.27 -12.76 -12.37
C HIS A 11 20.12 -11.74 -11.61
N LYS A 12 20.56 -12.09 -10.42
CA LYS A 12 21.34 -11.20 -9.54
C LYS A 12 22.64 -10.68 -10.17
N ARG A 13 23.34 -11.52 -10.95
CA ARG A 13 24.67 -11.21 -11.48
C ARG A 13 24.73 -11.12 -12.99
N LYS A 14 23.80 -11.73 -13.68
CA LYS A 14 23.79 -11.83 -15.15
C LYS A 14 22.38 -11.78 -15.70
N LEU A 15 22.26 -11.41 -16.94
CA LEU A 15 21.02 -11.28 -17.68
C LEU A 15 21.10 -12.14 -18.93
N ALA A 16 20.14 -13.02 -19.16
CA ALA A 16 19.97 -13.68 -20.45
C ALA A 16 19.04 -12.83 -21.31
N VAL A 17 19.58 -12.26 -22.38
CA VAL A 17 18.86 -11.36 -23.27
C VAL A 17 18.68 -12.02 -24.63
N VAL A 18 17.47 -11.94 -25.15
CA VAL A 18 17.13 -12.40 -26.50
C VAL A 18 16.46 -11.27 -27.26
N VAL A 19 16.75 -11.17 -28.57
CA VAL A 19 16.04 -10.28 -29.48
C VAL A 19 15.45 -11.12 -30.60
N ALA A 20 14.20 -10.90 -30.96
CA ALA A 20 13.53 -11.58 -32.06
C ALA A 20 12.82 -10.58 -32.96
N ASP A 21 12.80 -10.87 -34.25
CA ASP A 21 11.91 -10.28 -35.24
C ASP A 21 10.59 -11.03 -35.21
N VAL A 22 9.48 -10.31 -35.07
CA VAL A 22 8.15 -10.87 -34.83
C VAL A 22 7.29 -10.90 -36.11
N GLU A 23 7.71 -10.19 -37.17
CA GLU A 23 6.97 -10.15 -38.46
C GLU A 23 7.28 -11.35 -39.36
N VAL A 24 8.25 -12.20 -38.98
CA VAL A 24 8.63 -13.37 -39.82
C VAL A 24 7.64 -14.51 -39.55
N GLU A 25 6.91 -14.91 -40.58
CA GLU A 25 6.02 -16.05 -40.53
C GLU A 25 6.77 -17.34 -40.12
N ASP A 26 6.23 -18.09 -39.19
CA ASP A 26 6.51 -19.48 -38.76
C ASP A 26 7.64 -19.75 -37.75
N GLU A 27 8.75 -19.02 -37.66
CA GLU A 27 9.77 -19.29 -36.64
C GLU A 27 10.46 -18.02 -36.13
N TYR A 28 10.37 -17.76 -34.82
CA TYR A 28 11.16 -16.72 -34.18
C TYR A 28 12.66 -17.05 -34.24
N ARG A 29 13.44 -16.24 -34.94
CA ARG A 29 14.91 -16.30 -34.87
C ARG A 29 15.41 -15.43 -33.75
N PHE A 30 15.95 -16.07 -32.70
CA PHE A 30 16.46 -15.38 -31.52
C PHE A 30 17.96 -15.13 -31.63
N GLU A 31 18.36 -13.86 -31.58
CA GLU A 31 19.73 -13.48 -31.23
C GLU A 31 19.85 -13.52 -29.70
N ARG A 32 20.90 -14.19 -29.18
CA ARG A 32 21.10 -14.44 -27.76
C ARG A 32 22.39 -13.83 -27.28
N ARG A 33 22.33 -13.03 -26.18
CA ARG A 33 23.52 -12.47 -25.54
C ARG A 33 23.42 -12.51 -24.02
N TRP A 34 24.58 -12.61 -23.39
CA TRP A 34 24.72 -12.48 -21.96
C TRP A 34 25.24 -11.09 -21.61
N TYR A 35 24.66 -10.50 -20.55
CA TYR A 35 25.15 -9.26 -19.96
C TYR A 35 25.32 -9.43 -18.45
N GLY A 36 26.26 -8.67 -17.86
CA GLY A 36 26.35 -8.50 -16.41
C GLY A 36 25.29 -7.52 -15.90
N SER A 37 25.05 -7.54 -14.59
CA SER A 37 24.12 -6.58 -13.94
C SER A 37 24.83 -5.31 -13.41
N ASN A 38 26.12 -5.11 -13.73
CA ASN A 38 26.85 -3.91 -13.37
C ASN A 38 26.53 -2.73 -14.32
N PRO A 39 26.76 -1.47 -13.91
CA PRO A 39 26.37 -0.29 -14.70
C PRO A 39 26.91 -0.27 -16.13
N GLU A 40 28.18 -0.64 -16.32
CA GLU A 40 28.83 -0.68 -17.64
C GLU A 40 28.15 -1.67 -18.59
N GLN A 41 27.87 -2.88 -18.10
CA GLN A 41 27.18 -3.91 -18.89
C GLN A 41 25.73 -3.56 -19.19
N LEU A 42 25.06 -2.88 -18.27
CA LEU A 42 23.68 -2.38 -18.51
C LEU A 42 23.67 -1.25 -19.53
N GLN A 43 24.69 -0.41 -19.58
CA GLN A 43 24.85 0.59 -20.62
C GLN A 43 25.07 -0.06 -21.99
N ARG A 44 26.00 -1.03 -22.09
CA ARG A 44 26.22 -1.81 -23.32
C ARG A 44 24.98 -2.55 -23.80
N LEU A 45 24.15 -3.05 -22.85
CA LEU A 45 22.85 -3.62 -23.20
C LEU A 45 21.94 -2.59 -23.86
N GLY A 46 21.84 -1.37 -23.32
CA GLY A 46 21.03 -0.30 -23.89
C GLY A 46 21.50 0.12 -25.30
N GLU A 47 22.83 0.20 -25.51
CA GLU A 47 23.45 0.48 -26.80
C GLU A 47 23.12 -0.63 -27.82
N TRP A 48 23.32 -1.89 -27.46
CA TRP A 48 23.01 -3.02 -28.33
C TRP A 48 21.53 -3.12 -28.69
N LEU A 49 20.62 -2.91 -27.74
CA LEU A 49 19.18 -2.87 -28.05
C LEU A 49 18.80 -1.74 -29.01
N SER A 50 19.53 -0.63 -28.95
CA SER A 50 19.36 0.48 -29.90
C SER A 50 19.89 0.14 -31.31
N GLU A 51 21.03 -0.57 -31.40
CA GLU A 51 21.59 -1.06 -32.67
C GLU A 51 20.67 -2.06 -33.36
N GLN A 52 19.98 -2.89 -32.57
CA GLN A 52 19.05 -3.93 -33.04
C GLN A 52 17.64 -3.43 -33.35
N PRO A 53 17.38 -2.17 -33.53
CA PRO A 53 16.13 -1.38 -33.50
C PRO A 53 14.98 -2.07 -32.75
N VAL A 54 15.23 -2.43 -31.49
CA VAL A 54 14.22 -3.04 -30.61
C VAL A 54 13.17 -1.99 -30.23
N GLU A 55 11.89 -2.32 -30.40
CA GLU A 55 10.77 -1.44 -30.09
C GLU A 55 10.18 -1.68 -28.70
N GLU A 56 10.16 -2.94 -28.25
CA GLU A 56 9.66 -3.31 -26.96
C GLU A 56 10.63 -4.23 -26.21
N VAL A 57 10.72 -4.02 -24.90
CA VAL A 57 11.53 -4.87 -24.01
C VAL A 57 10.63 -5.43 -22.91
N VAL A 58 10.65 -6.74 -22.73
CA VAL A 58 9.93 -7.40 -21.65
C VAL A 58 10.90 -8.10 -20.70
N MET A 59 10.69 -7.91 -19.38
CA MET A 59 11.45 -8.58 -18.34
C MET A 59 10.55 -9.14 -17.25
N GLU A 60 11.03 -10.17 -16.53
CA GLU A 60 10.29 -10.77 -15.43
C GLU A 60 10.52 -10.06 -14.10
N SER A 61 9.46 -9.91 -13.30
CA SER A 61 9.49 -9.25 -11.98
C SER A 61 10.10 -10.12 -10.87
N THR A 62 11.25 -10.75 -11.12
CA THR A 62 11.92 -11.62 -10.14
C THR A 62 12.56 -10.78 -9.03
N ALA A 63 12.04 -10.87 -7.81
CA ALA A 63 12.50 -10.13 -6.61
C ALA A 63 12.71 -8.63 -6.87
N GLN A 64 13.92 -8.11 -6.58
CA GLN A 64 14.30 -6.70 -6.78
C GLN A 64 15.30 -6.52 -7.95
N TYR A 65 15.70 -7.60 -8.58
CA TYR A 65 16.82 -7.60 -9.55
C TYR A 65 16.47 -6.88 -10.86
N TRP A 66 15.21 -6.80 -11.22
CA TRP A 66 14.73 -6.07 -12.40
C TRP A 66 14.91 -4.54 -12.30
N LYS A 67 14.91 -3.96 -11.08
CA LYS A 67 14.95 -2.51 -10.88
C LYS A 67 16.19 -1.81 -11.47
N PRO A 68 17.43 -2.28 -11.24
CA PRO A 68 18.60 -1.69 -11.88
C PRO A 68 18.56 -1.77 -13.40
N VAL A 69 18.09 -2.91 -13.95
CA VAL A 69 17.96 -3.11 -15.40
C VAL A 69 16.94 -2.13 -15.98
N TRP A 70 15.77 -2.06 -15.39
CA TRP A 70 14.72 -1.12 -15.77
C TRP A 70 15.22 0.33 -15.78
N SER A 71 15.81 0.77 -14.67
CA SER A 71 16.33 2.14 -14.54
C SER A 71 17.46 2.46 -15.52
N ALA A 72 18.30 1.48 -15.86
CA ALA A 72 19.33 1.66 -16.86
C ALA A 72 18.73 1.82 -18.27
N LEU A 73 17.77 0.98 -18.64
CA LEU A 73 17.08 1.06 -19.93
C LEU A 73 16.22 2.33 -20.08
N GLU A 74 15.60 2.80 -19.01
CA GLU A 74 14.90 4.10 -19.02
C GLU A 74 15.85 5.26 -19.32
N ARG A 75 17.10 5.20 -18.85
CA ARG A 75 18.08 6.28 -19.03
C ARG A 75 18.86 6.22 -20.33
N SER A 76 19.19 5.01 -20.78
CA SER A 76 20.07 4.82 -21.95
C SER A 76 19.30 4.46 -23.23
N TRP A 77 18.43 3.46 -23.17
CA TRP A 77 17.75 2.93 -24.37
C TRP A 77 16.50 3.72 -24.77
N LYS A 78 15.61 4.01 -23.85
CA LYS A 78 14.33 4.70 -24.14
C LYS A 78 14.50 6.08 -24.80
N PRO A 79 15.43 6.97 -24.38
CA PRO A 79 15.67 8.23 -25.07
C PRO A 79 16.23 8.07 -26.46
N MET A 80 16.99 7.00 -26.76
CA MET A 80 17.50 6.72 -28.11
C MET A 80 16.37 6.31 -29.05
N CYS A 81 15.38 5.55 -28.56
CA CYS A 81 14.18 5.24 -29.34
C CYS A 81 13.41 6.51 -29.75
N GLN A 82 13.27 7.46 -28.82
CA GLN A 82 12.56 8.72 -29.03
C GLN A 82 13.28 9.67 -30.01
N LYS A 83 14.63 9.66 -30.06
CA LYS A 83 15.42 10.51 -30.96
C LYS A 83 15.43 10.05 -32.43
N ARG A 84 15.00 8.84 -32.72
CA ARG A 84 14.87 8.30 -34.10
C ARG A 84 13.58 8.72 -34.80
N GLU A 85 12.94 9.79 -34.38
CA GLU A 85 11.76 10.39 -34.99
C GLU A 85 12.12 10.97 -36.39
N GLY A 86 12.00 10.16 -37.39
CA GLY A 86 12.24 10.55 -38.80
C GLY A 86 12.08 9.41 -39.79
N ALA A 87 12.21 8.16 -39.34
CA ALA A 87 12.20 6.95 -40.19
C ALA A 87 11.30 5.83 -39.66
N GLY A 88 10.20 6.14 -38.96
CA GLY A 88 9.31 5.16 -38.34
C GLY A 88 9.40 5.24 -36.80
N ARG A 89 8.30 5.56 -36.19
CA ARG A 89 8.14 5.81 -34.75
C ARG A 89 8.41 4.52 -33.98
N MET A 90 9.53 4.46 -33.23
CA MET A 90 9.80 3.36 -32.30
C MET A 90 9.13 3.67 -30.95
N SER A 91 8.38 2.73 -30.41
CA SER A 91 7.61 2.94 -29.16
C SER A 91 8.49 3.08 -27.93
N GLY A 92 9.65 2.40 -27.89
CA GLY A 92 10.55 2.39 -26.74
C GLY A 92 9.86 1.93 -25.46
N THR A 93 9.02 0.89 -25.54
CA THR A 93 8.17 0.46 -24.43
C THR A 93 8.84 -0.61 -23.56
N LEU A 94 8.85 -0.41 -22.25
CA LEU A 94 9.33 -1.38 -21.26
C LEU A 94 8.15 -2.08 -20.60
N HIS A 95 8.16 -3.41 -20.57
CA HIS A 95 7.18 -4.26 -19.95
C HIS A 95 7.77 -5.05 -18.78
N LEU A 96 7.07 -5.08 -17.66
CA LEU A 96 7.41 -5.91 -16.52
C LEU A 96 6.34 -7.00 -16.36
N ALA A 97 6.69 -8.24 -16.66
CA ALA A 97 5.78 -9.38 -16.55
C ALA A 97 5.77 -9.95 -15.13
N GLN A 98 4.59 -10.36 -14.65
CA GLN A 98 4.49 -11.08 -13.40
C GLN A 98 5.06 -12.49 -13.56
N ALA A 99 5.94 -12.91 -12.63
CA ALA A 99 6.61 -14.21 -12.66
C ALA A 99 5.64 -15.41 -12.75
N LEU A 100 4.42 -15.28 -12.20
CA LEU A 100 3.39 -16.32 -12.29
C LEU A 100 2.88 -16.52 -13.72
N SER A 101 2.79 -15.45 -14.53
CA SER A 101 2.33 -15.52 -15.92
C SER A 101 3.41 -16.07 -16.87
N ASN A 102 4.68 -16.06 -16.47
CA ASN A 102 5.79 -16.63 -17.24
C ASN A 102 6.19 -18.07 -16.82
N ARG A 103 5.42 -18.72 -15.95
CA ARG A 103 5.77 -20.09 -15.51
C ARG A 103 5.88 -21.05 -16.69
N GLY A 104 7.06 -21.68 -16.81
CA GLY A 104 7.30 -22.81 -17.68
C GLY A 104 6.79 -24.13 -17.08
N ARG A 105 6.81 -25.22 -17.90
CA ARG A 105 6.56 -26.58 -17.41
C ARG A 105 7.61 -26.96 -16.37
N ARG A 106 7.22 -27.74 -15.36
CA ARG A 106 8.17 -28.31 -14.39
C ARG A 106 9.24 -29.12 -15.14
N GLY A 107 10.52 -28.81 -14.90
CA GLY A 107 11.61 -29.53 -15.56
C GLY A 107 12.90 -28.68 -15.62
N ARG A 108 13.68 -28.85 -16.69
CA ARG A 108 14.95 -28.16 -16.88
C ARG A 108 14.73 -26.65 -17.08
N LYS A 109 15.06 -25.87 -16.06
CA LYS A 109 15.10 -24.39 -16.15
C LYS A 109 16.36 -24.00 -16.94
N ARG A 110 16.18 -23.20 -18.01
CA ARG A 110 17.29 -22.64 -18.81
C ARG A 110 16.97 -21.16 -19.08
N ASP A 111 17.96 -20.33 -18.88
CA ASP A 111 17.81 -18.87 -18.87
C ASP A 111 17.35 -18.31 -20.24
N PHE A 112 17.97 -18.71 -21.36
CA PHE A 112 17.51 -18.26 -22.70
C PHE A 112 16.11 -18.73 -23.06
N PRO A 113 15.73 -20.00 -22.90
CA PRO A 113 14.34 -20.41 -23.11
C PRO A 113 13.31 -19.68 -22.24
N ASP A 114 13.70 -19.23 -21.04
CA ASP A 114 12.81 -18.43 -20.19
C ASP A 114 12.66 -16.99 -20.74
N ALA A 115 13.73 -16.39 -21.27
CA ALA A 115 13.69 -15.10 -21.97
C ALA A 115 12.91 -15.17 -23.30
N GLU A 116 13.09 -16.23 -24.09
CA GLU A 116 12.33 -16.48 -25.34
C GLU A 116 10.83 -16.61 -25.09
N ARG A 117 10.46 -17.29 -24.00
CA ARG A 117 9.07 -17.44 -23.58
C ARG A 117 8.43 -16.10 -23.23
N LEU A 118 9.18 -15.16 -22.65
CA LEU A 118 8.69 -13.80 -22.39
C LEU A 118 8.29 -13.11 -23.69
N VAL A 119 9.13 -13.18 -24.73
CA VAL A 119 8.82 -12.60 -26.04
C VAL A 119 7.58 -13.26 -26.63
N LYS A 120 7.56 -14.58 -26.73
CA LYS A 120 6.43 -15.33 -27.33
C LYS A 120 5.10 -15.00 -26.63
N ARG A 121 5.11 -14.98 -25.30
CA ARG A 121 3.91 -14.66 -24.51
C ARG A 121 3.51 -13.20 -24.51
N LEU A 122 4.46 -12.26 -24.73
CA LEU A 122 4.11 -10.87 -24.92
C LEU A 122 3.31 -10.70 -26.22
N VAL A 123 3.80 -11.31 -27.33
CA VAL A 123 3.13 -11.30 -28.62
C VAL A 123 1.75 -11.95 -28.56
N SER A 124 1.63 -13.11 -27.89
CA SER A 124 0.34 -13.80 -27.69
C SER A 124 -0.58 -13.10 -26.66
N GLN A 125 -0.16 -11.99 -26.04
CA GLN A 125 -0.90 -11.28 -25.00
C GLN A 125 -1.25 -12.14 -23.76
N GLU A 126 -0.47 -13.17 -23.48
CA GLU A 126 -0.66 -14.06 -22.33
C GLU A 126 -0.02 -13.57 -21.05
N LEU A 127 0.84 -12.54 -21.12
CA LEU A 127 1.52 -12.01 -19.94
C LEU A 127 0.62 -11.07 -19.14
N ILE A 128 0.61 -11.27 -17.83
CA ILE A 128 0.06 -10.29 -16.90
C ILE A 128 1.16 -9.26 -16.62
N LEU A 129 0.99 -8.07 -17.17
CA LEU A 129 1.95 -6.99 -17.01
C LEU A 129 1.73 -6.24 -15.70
N SER A 130 2.84 -5.87 -15.06
CA SER A 130 2.85 -5.05 -13.84
C SER A 130 3.05 -3.59 -14.19
N PHE A 131 2.28 -2.72 -13.56
CA PHE A 131 2.51 -1.28 -13.64
C PHE A 131 3.81 -0.90 -12.92
N VAL A 132 4.73 -0.27 -13.64
CA VAL A 132 5.93 0.34 -13.09
C VAL A 132 5.80 1.85 -13.23
N PRO A 133 5.72 2.61 -12.12
CA PRO A 133 5.64 4.05 -12.15
C PRO A 133 6.97 4.68 -12.62
N ASP A 134 6.94 5.97 -12.91
CA ASP A 134 8.13 6.76 -13.23
C ASP A 134 9.16 6.74 -12.08
N ALA A 135 10.35 7.27 -12.35
CA ALA A 135 11.47 7.24 -11.39
C ALA A 135 11.16 8.02 -10.11
N GLU A 136 10.47 9.14 -10.22
CA GLU A 136 10.11 9.99 -9.09
C GLU A 136 9.09 9.29 -8.18
N GLN A 137 8.02 8.76 -8.73
CA GLN A 137 7.03 8.01 -7.97
C GLN A 137 7.63 6.72 -7.35
N ARG A 138 8.61 6.07 -8.00
CA ARG A 138 9.35 4.94 -7.40
C ARG A 138 10.15 5.37 -6.17
N LEU A 139 10.71 6.58 -6.16
CA LEU A 139 11.38 7.15 -5.00
C LEU A 139 10.40 7.39 -3.85
N TRP A 140 9.24 7.99 -4.12
CA TRP A 140 8.17 8.16 -3.12
C TRP A 140 7.75 6.83 -2.51
N ARG A 141 7.56 5.77 -3.32
CA ARG A 141 7.27 4.42 -2.84
C ARG A 141 8.38 3.88 -1.93
N THR A 142 9.63 4.09 -2.30
CA THR A 142 10.76 3.62 -1.50
C THR A 142 10.76 4.25 -0.11
N LEU A 143 10.57 5.56 -0.03
CA LEU A 143 10.52 6.28 1.25
C LEU A 143 9.30 5.90 2.09
N THR A 144 8.10 5.91 1.50
CA THR A 144 6.87 5.56 2.23
C THR A 144 6.86 4.11 2.72
N HIS A 145 7.42 3.18 1.93
CA HIS A 145 7.58 1.78 2.35
C HIS A 145 8.62 1.65 3.48
N THR A 146 9.74 2.37 3.39
CA THR A 146 10.78 2.38 4.45
C THR A 146 10.20 2.95 5.74
N ARG A 147 9.50 4.08 5.67
CA ARG A 147 8.81 4.67 6.83
C ARG A 147 7.82 3.69 7.47
N TYR A 148 7.04 2.99 6.65
CA TYR A 148 6.13 1.96 7.15
C TYR A 148 6.87 0.81 7.85
N GLN A 149 8.01 0.37 7.32
CA GLN A 149 8.82 -0.66 7.99
C GLN A 149 9.30 -0.15 9.36
N ARG A 150 9.80 1.09 9.45
CA ARG A 150 10.21 1.68 10.75
C ARG A 150 9.04 1.77 11.74
N THR A 151 7.86 2.11 11.27
CA THR A 151 6.64 2.09 12.12
C THR A 151 6.35 0.68 12.64
N ARG A 152 6.51 -0.36 11.82
CA ARG A 152 6.37 -1.75 12.26
C ARG A 152 7.45 -2.17 13.26
N ASP A 153 8.69 -1.72 13.05
CA ASP A 153 9.80 -2.00 13.97
C ASP A 153 9.52 -1.35 15.34
N LYS A 154 8.98 -0.11 15.36
CA LYS A 154 8.50 0.55 16.58
C LYS A 154 7.46 -0.29 17.33
N VAL A 155 6.42 -0.77 16.64
CA VAL A 155 5.38 -1.62 17.26
C VAL A 155 5.96 -2.95 17.76
N ARG A 156 6.88 -3.56 17.01
CA ARG A 156 7.54 -4.80 17.44
C ARG A 156 8.35 -4.58 18.72
N LEU A 157 9.12 -3.49 18.77
CA LEU A 157 9.91 -3.12 19.92
C LEU A 157 9.02 -2.81 21.14
N GLN A 158 7.88 -2.15 20.94
CA GLN A 158 6.90 -1.93 22.00
C GLN A 158 6.39 -3.25 22.60
N ASN A 159 6.03 -4.22 21.75
CA ASN A 159 5.57 -5.52 22.21
C ASN A 159 6.68 -6.31 22.93
N GLN A 160 7.94 -6.19 22.47
CA GLN A 160 9.09 -6.79 23.14
C GLN A 160 9.34 -6.15 24.52
N LEU A 161 9.23 -4.82 24.61
CA LEU A 161 9.35 -4.10 25.87
C LEU A 161 8.24 -4.50 26.85
N GLU A 162 7.00 -4.61 26.37
CA GLU A 162 5.88 -5.09 27.19
C GLU A 162 6.12 -6.50 27.73
N ALA A 163 6.55 -7.44 26.88
CA ALA A 163 6.87 -8.80 27.30
C ALA A 163 8.01 -8.82 28.33
N LEU A 164 9.04 -7.99 28.15
CA LEU A 164 10.14 -7.86 29.10
C LEU A 164 9.69 -7.35 30.48
N LEU A 165 8.78 -6.35 30.50
CA LEU A 165 8.22 -5.82 31.73
C LEU A 165 7.32 -6.84 32.44
N GLU A 166 6.52 -7.59 31.69
CA GLU A 166 5.69 -8.68 32.23
C GLU A 166 6.55 -9.78 32.88
N GLU A 167 7.65 -10.18 32.22
CA GLU A 167 8.61 -11.14 32.77
C GLU A 167 9.30 -10.62 34.05
N ALA A 168 9.56 -9.33 34.12
CA ALA A 168 10.12 -8.64 35.27
C ALA A 168 9.06 -8.32 36.36
N HIS A 169 7.83 -8.80 36.25
CA HIS A 169 6.70 -8.50 37.12
C HIS A 169 6.32 -7.02 37.28
N ILE A 170 6.67 -6.18 36.27
CA ILE A 170 6.29 -4.76 36.20
C ILE A 170 5.00 -4.63 35.38
N LYS A 171 3.88 -4.37 36.01
CA LYS A 171 2.54 -4.34 35.40
C LYS A 171 2.12 -2.97 34.81
N LEU A 172 3.08 -2.17 34.35
CA LEU A 172 2.84 -0.81 33.88
C LEU A 172 1.89 -0.74 32.68
N SER A 173 1.97 -1.70 31.74
CA SER A 173 1.12 -1.74 30.54
C SER A 173 -0.37 -1.87 30.85
N SER A 174 -0.75 -2.43 32.01
CA SER A 174 -2.15 -2.55 32.41
C SER A 174 -2.78 -1.22 32.88
N LEU A 175 -1.95 -0.24 33.25
CA LEU A 175 -2.37 1.03 33.81
C LEU A 175 -2.21 2.22 32.88
N VAL A 176 -1.37 2.10 31.84
CA VAL A 176 -1.16 3.14 30.85
C VAL A 176 -1.77 2.73 29.50
N SER A 177 -2.44 3.65 28.84
CA SER A 177 -3.01 3.38 27.51
C SER A 177 -1.95 3.29 26.41
N ASP A 178 -0.78 3.88 26.64
CA ASP A 178 0.36 3.87 25.72
C ASP A 178 1.65 3.74 26.53
N LEU A 179 2.29 2.58 26.40
CA LEU A 179 3.57 2.27 27.04
C LEU A 179 4.72 3.17 26.53
N LEU A 180 4.56 3.76 25.35
CA LEU A 180 5.49 4.70 24.75
C LEU A 180 5.09 6.17 24.98
N GLY A 181 4.04 6.42 25.72
CA GLY A 181 3.60 7.77 26.11
C GLY A 181 4.57 8.44 27.09
N ALA A 182 4.49 9.77 27.21
CA ALA A 182 5.43 10.58 27.97
C ALA A 182 5.60 10.11 29.44
N SER A 183 4.50 9.80 30.14
CA SER A 183 4.55 9.32 31.54
C SER A 183 5.24 7.96 31.65
N ALA A 184 4.84 6.99 30.80
CA ALA A 184 5.43 5.67 30.82
C ALA A 184 6.93 5.71 30.50
N ARG A 185 7.34 6.52 29.53
CA ARG A 185 8.78 6.69 29.21
C ARG A 185 9.60 7.25 30.37
N ARG A 186 9.08 8.25 31.11
CA ARG A 186 9.78 8.77 32.29
C ARG A 186 9.97 7.68 33.35
N MET A 187 8.92 6.91 33.64
CA MET A 187 8.98 5.80 34.57
C MET A 187 9.93 4.69 34.10
N LEU A 188 9.85 4.28 32.83
CA LEU A 188 10.74 3.26 32.25
C LEU A 188 12.20 3.70 32.25
N LYS A 189 12.46 5.00 32.00
CA LYS A 189 13.82 5.56 32.08
C LYS A 189 14.36 5.50 33.51
N ALA A 190 13.58 5.90 34.51
CA ALA A 190 13.98 5.81 35.91
C ALA A 190 14.28 4.35 36.33
N LEU A 191 13.43 3.39 35.93
CA LEU A 191 13.69 1.96 36.13
C LEU A 191 15.01 1.50 35.49
N ALA A 192 15.26 1.93 34.26
CA ALA A 192 16.49 1.60 33.51
C ALA A 192 17.75 2.22 34.15
N ASP A 193 17.61 3.43 34.73
CA ASP A 193 18.71 4.16 35.36
C ASP A 193 18.98 3.73 36.80
N GLY A 194 18.18 2.78 37.35
CA GLY A 194 18.47 2.15 38.62
C GLY A 194 17.55 2.54 39.78
N GLU A 195 16.50 3.34 39.56
CA GLU A 195 15.55 3.68 40.60
C GLU A 195 14.87 2.41 41.16
N THR A 196 14.81 2.29 42.48
CA THR A 196 14.28 1.13 43.20
C THR A 196 13.06 1.45 44.04
N ASP A 197 12.75 2.75 44.26
CA ASP A 197 11.56 3.15 45.01
C ASP A 197 10.34 3.24 44.06
N PRO A 198 9.32 2.36 44.26
CA PRO A 198 8.09 2.42 43.45
C PRO A 198 7.35 3.76 43.61
N ALA A 199 7.49 4.45 44.75
CA ALA A 199 6.84 5.74 44.95
C ALA A 199 7.54 6.86 44.14
N ALA A 200 8.86 6.85 44.12
CA ALA A 200 9.64 7.77 43.30
C ALA A 200 9.37 7.58 41.78
N VAL A 201 9.32 6.33 41.30
CA VAL A 201 8.98 6.01 39.92
C VAL A 201 7.53 6.45 39.58
N ALA A 202 6.56 6.13 40.45
CA ALA A 202 5.15 6.51 40.25
C ALA A 202 4.93 8.03 40.22
N ALA A 203 5.72 8.80 41.01
CA ALA A 203 5.66 10.26 41.02
C ALA A 203 6.03 10.92 39.66
N LEU A 204 6.70 10.20 38.74
CA LEU A 204 7.01 10.67 37.38
C LEU A 204 5.80 10.64 36.44
N ALA A 205 4.68 10.07 36.85
CA ALA A 205 3.45 10.06 36.10
C ALA A 205 2.86 11.46 35.95
N ASP A 206 2.27 11.74 34.78
CA ASP A 206 1.52 12.97 34.56
C ASP A 206 0.20 12.94 35.37
N GLN A 207 -0.22 14.08 35.88
CA GLN A 207 -1.48 14.22 36.65
C GLN A 207 -2.73 13.85 35.80
N ARG A 208 -2.64 13.88 34.50
CA ARG A 208 -3.72 13.47 33.56
C ARG A 208 -3.84 11.94 33.39
N LEU A 209 -2.90 11.18 33.98
CA LEU A 209 -2.99 9.72 33.91
C LEU A 209 -4.20 9.26 34.72
N ARG A 210 -5.00 8.35 34.18
CA ARG A 210 -6.21 7.83 34.90
C ARG A 210 -5.88 6.93 36.05
N ALA A 211 -4.71 6.28 36.04
CA ALA A 211 -4.26 5.42 37.10
C ALA A 211 -3.95 6.21 38.39
N THR A 212 -4.38 5.70 39.52
CA THR A 212 -4.08 6.34 40.80
C THR A 212 -2.62 6.11 41.21
N PRO A 213 -2.01 7.02 41.99
CA PRO A 213 -0.64 6.83 42.48
C PRO A 213 -0.45 5.52 43.28
N ALA A 214 -1.47 5.07 43.96
CA ALA A 214 -1.45 3.80 44.72
C ALA A 214 -1.38 2.60 43.73
N ALA A 215 -2.22 2.57 42.71
CA ALA A 215 -2.20 1.53 41.68
C ALA A 215 -0.88 1.50 40.90
N LEU A 216 -0.30 2.68 40.62
CA LEU A 216 1.02 2.75 39.97
C LEU A 216 2.13 2.20 40.85
N ARG A 217 2.13 2.51 42.14
CA ARG A 217 3.10 1.95 43.12
C ARG A 217 3.01 0.44 43.23
N ASP A 218 1.79 -0.10 43.26
CA ASP A 218 1.56 -1.54 43.30
C ASP A 218 2.10 -2.22 42.01
N ALA A 219 1.74 -1.70 40.85
CA ALA A 219 2.21 -2.22 39.52
C ALA A 219 3.73 -2.13 39.36
N LEU A 220 4.39 -1.21 40.04
CA LEU A 220 5.84 -1.00 39.99
C LEU A 220 6.57 -1.69 41.14
N GLY A 221 5.86 -2.37 42.06
CA GLY A 221 6.41 -2.93 43.30
C GLY A 221 7.65 -3.81 43.13
N ALA A 222 7.69 -4.58 42.03
CA ALA A 222 8.86 -5.42 41.70
C ALA A 222 10.13 -4.61 41.32
N CYS A 223 10.08 -3.30 41.22
CA CYS A 223 11.26 -2.48 40.91
C CYS A 223 12.31 -2.48 42.02
N THR A 224 11.92 -2.78 43.28
CA THR A 224 12.82 -2.90 44.43
C THR A 224 13.89 -3.97 44.22
N GLU A 225 13.51 -5.08 43.59
CA GLU A 225 14.39 -6.24 43.37
C GLU A 225 14.67 -6.47 41.86
N LEU A 226 14.41 -5.47 41.04
CA LEU A 226 14.56 -5.59 39.58
C LEU A 226 16.02 -5.89 39.21
N ASN A 227 16.23 -7.04 38.57
CA ASN A 227 17.54 -7.51 38.18
C ASN A 227 18.22 -6.54 37.19
N GLN A 228 19.53 -6.36 37.33
CA GLN A 228 20.34 -5.48 36.48
C GLN A 228 20.28 -5.85 34.98
N VAL A 229 20.02 -7.12 34.66
CA VAL A 229 19.84 -7.56 33.25
C VAL A 229 18.59 -6.91 32.66
N TYR A 230 17.47 -6.95 33.36
CA TYR A 230 16.22 -6.32 32.92
C TYR A 230 16.36 -4.81 32.78
N ARG A 231 17.02 -4.13 33.74
CA ARG A 231 17.31 -2.68 33.65
C ARG A 231 18.10 -2.35 32.40
N ARG A 232 19.14 -3.15 32.09
CA ARG A 232 19.94 -2.99 30.88
C ARG A 232 19.13 -3.21 29.61
N LEU A 233 18.29 -4.25 29.57
CA LEU A 233 17.45 -4.55 28.40
C LEU A 233 16.40 -3.46 28.17
N VAL A 234 15.77 -2.93 29.20
CA VAL A 234 14.85 -1.78 29.13
C VAL A 234 15.60 -0.55 28.59
N LYS A 235 16.82 -0.28 29.07
CA LYS A 235 17.65 0.84 28.58
C LYS A 235 17.98 0.72 27.10
N MET A 236 18.35 -0.48 26.64
CA MET A 236 18.60 -0.75 25.22
C MET A 236 17.33 -0.55 24.38
N ALA A 237 16.19 -1.07 24.83
CA ALA A 237 14.92 -0.91 24.12
C ALA A 237 14.49 0.56 24.01
N LEU A 238 14.72 1.38 25.05
CA LEU A 238 14.45 2.82 24.99
C LEU A 238 15.38 3.57 24.02
N ALA A 239 16.67 3.18 23.95
CA ALA A 239 17.62 3.74 23.00
C ALA A 239 17.24 3.40 21.55
N ASP A 240 16.89 2.13 21.29
CA ASP A 240 16.43 1.68 19.96
C ASP A 240 15.13 2.40 19.57
N LEU A 241 14.21 2.59 20.50
CA LEU A 241 12.97 3.34 20.26
C LEU A 241 13.26 4.78 19.85
N GLN A 242 14.15 5.46 20.56
CA GLN A 242 14.55 6.83 20.24
C GLN A 242 15.16 6.93 18.82
N LEU A 243 16.03 5.98 18.47
CA LEU A 243 16.62 5.90 17.13
C LEU A 243 15.57 5.70 16.03
N ILE A 244 14.63 4.77 16.25
CA ILE A 244 13.55 4.50 15.28
C ILE A 244 12.67 5.74 15.11
N GLU A 245 12.33 6.44 16.18
CA GLU A 245 11.53 7.67 16.12
C GLU A 245 12.24 8.80 15.38
N GLN A 246 13.54 8.96 15.61
CA GLN A 246 14.36 9.92 14.86
C GLN A 246 14.37 9.57 13.35
N GLN A 247 14.55 8.31 13.00
CA GLN A 247 14.51 7.85 11.61
C GLN A 247 13.15 8.09 10.95
N ILE A 248 12.06 7.84 11.67
CA ILE A 248 10.69 8.13 11.17
C ILE A 248 10.56 9.63 10.92
N GLY A 249 10.98 10.49 11.84
CA GLY A 249 10.93 11.94 11.67
C GLY A 249 11.73 12.45 10.47
N GLN A 250 12.93 11.90 10.24
CA GLN A 250 13.74 12.21 9.05
C GLN A 250 13.02 11.81 7.75
N LEU A 251 12.43 10.59 7.72
CA LEU A 251 11.68 10.12 6.56
C LEU A 251 10.42 10.97 6.30
N ASP A 252 9.74 11.42 7.36
CA ASP A 252 8.56 12.29 7.24
C ASP A 252 8.94 13.66 6.62
N GLN A 253 10.08 14.23 7.02
CA GLN A 253 10.59 15.47 6.43
C GLN A 253 10.97 15.30 4.95
N GLU A 254 11.64 14.21 4.60
CA GLU A 254 12.04 13.89 3.23
C GLU A 254 10.81 13.68 2.33
N ILE A 255 9.82 12.91 2.78
CA ILE A 255 8.56 12.68 2.05
C ILE A 255 7.83 14.00 1.84
N ALA A 256 7.74 14.85 2.88
CA ALA A 256 7.09 16.15 2.77
C ALA A 256 7.82 17.09 1.79
N SER A 257 9.15 17.02 1.75
CA SER A 257 9.97 17.81 0.80
C SER A 257 9.73 17.36 -0.64
N LEU A 258 9.78 16.07 -0.93
CA LEU A 258 9.57 15.53 -2.27
C LEU A 258 8.13 15.73 -2.79
N LEU A 259 7.14 15.71 -1.91
CA LEU A 259 5.74 15.93 -2.27
C LEU A 259 5.30 17.40 -2.16
N ARG A 260 6.23 18.34 -2.00
CA ARG A 260 5.91 19.78 -1.82
C ARG A 260 5.10 20.35 -2.98
N GLU A 261 5.47 20.04 -4.22
CA GLU A 261 4.77 20.51 -5.42
C GLU A 261 3.39 19.85 -5.60
N HIS A 262 3.12 18.77 -4.86
CA HIS A 262 1.88 18.01 -4.91
C HIS A 262 1.01 18.15 -3.65
N GLN A 263 1.31 19.18 -2.85
CA GLN A 263 0.63 19.43 -1.55
C GLN A 263 -0.89 19.57 -1.70
N ASP A 264 -1.37 20.16 -2.81
CA ASP A 264 -2.81 20.25 -3.07
C ASP A 264 -3.47 18.87 -3.22
N ALA A 265 -2.85 17.93 -3.92
CA ALA A 265 -3.35 16.57 -4.03
C ALA A 265 -3.36 15.84 -2.67
N VAL A 266 -2.31 16.06 -1.85
CA VAL A 266 -2.23 15.53 -0.48
C VAL A 266 -3.39 16.06 0.37
N GLN A 267 -3.64 17.37 0.34
CA GLN A 267 -4.70 18.01 1.12
C GLN A 267 -6.09 17.54 0.69
N ARG A 268 -6.36 17.48 -0.61
CA ARG A 268 -7.65 16.97 -1.14
C ARG A 268 -7.97 15.56 -0.67
N LEU A 269 -6.96 14.67 -0.61
CA LEU A 269 -7.15 13.33 -0.06
C LEU A 269 -7.33 13.35 1.46
N ALA A 270 -6.60 14.19 2.18
CA ALA A 270 -6.66 14.28 3.63
C ALA A 270 -8.00 14.83 4.16
N GLU A 271 -8.81 15.48 3.31
CA GLU A 271 -10.18 15.91 3.63
C GLU A 271 -11.16 14.74 3.78
N VAL A 272 -10.84 13.57 3.20
CA VAL A 272 -11.71 12.39 3.26
C VAL A 272 -11.68 11.79 4.68
N PRO A 273 -12.83 11.60 5.35
CA PRO A 273 -12.86 10.92 6.63
C PRO A 273 -12.11 9.60 6.63
N GLY A 274 -11.17 9.46 7.57
CA GLY A 274 -10.31 8.28 7.68
C GLY A 274 -8.98 8.38 6.97
N PHE A 275 -8.75 9.37 6.11
CA PHE A 275 -7.42 9.70 5.62
C PHE A 275 -6.82 10.84 6.43
N GLY A 276 -5.52 10.71 6.73
CA GLY A 276 -4.70 11.80 7.23
C GLY A 276 -3.61 12.13 6.20
N VAL A 277 -2.82 13.14 6.46
CA VAL A 277 -1.70 13.56 5.58
C VAL A 277 -0.77 12.38 5.25
N ASP A 278 -0.38 11.59 6.25
CA ASP A 278 0.44 10.40 6.07
C ASP A 278 -0.20 9.35 5.13
N SER A 279 -1.48 9.07 5.30
CA SER A 279 -2.22 8.17 4.41
C SER A 279 -2.30 8.72 2.99
N ALA A 280 -2.53 10.03 2.83
CA ALA A 280 -2.60 10.70 1.54
C ALA A 280 -1.26 10.64 0.79
N GLN A 281 -0.15 10.90 1.48
CA GLN A 281 1.20 10.77 0.91
C GLN A 281 1.50 9.34 0.44
N GLN A 282 1.16 8.33 1.26
CA GLN A 282 1.31 6.93 0.88
C GLN A 282 0.43 6.54 -0.31
N ILE A 283 -0.81 7.04 -0.40
CA ILE A 283 -1.71 6.83 -1.53
C ILE A 283 -1.12 7.43 -2.81
N ILE A 284 -0.62 8.66 -2.76
CA ILE A 284 0.02 9.34 -3.90
C ILE A 284 1.25 8.56 -4.37
N ALA A 285 2.07 8.07 -3.44
CA ALA A 285 3.21 7.23 -3.79
C ALA A 285 2.80 5.95 -4.54
N GLU A 286 1.64 5.36 -4.23
CA GLU A 286 1.16 4.15 -4.89
C GLU A 286 0.42 4.42 -6.21
N VAL A 287 -0.40 5.46 -6.26
CA VAL A 287 -1.35 5.71 -7.35
C VAL A 287 -0.87 6.78 -8.33
N GLY A 288 0.02 7.66 -7.88
CA GLY A 288 0.40 8.88 -8.58
C GLY A 288 -0.49 10.07 -8.22
N THR A 289 -0.08 11.27 -8.60
CA THR A 289 -0.77 12.53 -8.25
C THR A 289 -2.08 12.76 -8.99
N LYS A 290 -2.25 12.14 -10.18
CA LYS A 290 -3.43 12.31 -11.05
C LYS A 290 -4.15 10.99 -11.36
N ALA A 291 -3.70 9.85 -10.80
CA ALA A 291 -4.23 8.52 -11.09
C ALA A 291 -4.38 8.17 -12.59
N THR A 292 -3.63 8.82 -13.48
CA THR A 292 -3.73 8.70 -14.95
C THR A 292 -3.49 7.30 -15.48
N THR A 293 -2.72 6.49 -14.74
CA THR A 293 -2.46 5.08 -15.07
C THR A 293 -3.71 4.22 -15.07
N PHE A 294 -4.75 4.66 -14.35
CA PHE A 294 -5.99 3.89 -14.20
C PHE A 294 -7.11 4.54 -15.01
N PRO A 295 -7.56 3.93 -16.13
CA PRO A 295 -8.61 4.49 -16.98
C PRO A 295 -9.93 4.75 -16.28
N SER A 296 -10.18 4.08 -15.16
CA SER A 296 -11.38 4.28 -14.35
C SER A 296 -11.17 3.91 -12.88
N ALA A 297 -12.06 4.38 -12.02
CA ALA A 297 -12.10 3.98 -10.62
C ALA A 297 -12.22 2.45 -10.44
N LYS A 298 -12.87 1.74 -11.37
CA LYS A 298 -12.98 0.27 -11.35
C LYS A 298 -11.62 -0.39 -11.56
N ASN A 299 -10.80 0.13 -12.47
CA ASN A 299 -9.44 -0.37 -12.72
C ASN A 299 -8.54 -0.19 -11.48
N LEU A 300 -8.60 0.96 -10.81
CA LEU A 300 -7.88 1.17 -9.56
C LEU A 300 -8.32 0.18 -8.47
N VAL A 301 -9.63 0.00 -8.28
CA VAL A 301 -10.20 -0.93 -7.30
C VAL A 301 -9.76 -2.38 -7.58
N SER A 302 -9.75 -2.81 -8.83
CA SER A 302 -9.29 -4.12 -9.27
C SER A 302 -7.79 -4.30 -8.99
N TRP A 303 -6.96 -3.33 -9.37
CA TRP A 303 -5.52 -3.35 -9.14
C TRP A 303 -5.17 -3.40 -7.64
N VAL A 304 -5.92 -2.70 -6.81
CA VAL A 304 -5.78 -2.77 -5.34
C VAL A 304 -6.25 -4.11 -4.78
N GLY A 305 -7.17 -4.80 -5.46
CA GLY A 305 -7.86 -5.97 -4.94
C GLY A 305 -8.88 -5.61 -3.85
N ALA A 306 -9.47 -4.41 -3.91
CA ALA A 306 -10.50 -3.94 -2.99
C ALA A 306 -11.92 -4.25 -3.51
N CYS A 307 -12.08 -5.35 -4.25
CA CYS A 307 -13.34 -5.86 -4.77
C CYS A 307 -13.61 -7.28 -4.25
N PRO A 308 -14.87 -7.74 -4.27
CA PRO A 308 -15.17 -9.16 -4.06
C PRO A 308 -14.47 -10.02 -5.11
N GLY A 309 -14.02 -11.19 -4.72
CA GLY A 309 -13.59 -12.21 -5.68
C GLY A 309 -14.82 -12.94 -6.20
N GLU A 310 -14.83 -13.18 -7.50
CA GLU A 310 -15.83 -14.00 -8.19
C GLU A 310 -15.09 -15.16 -8.88
N GLU A 311 -14.88 -16.24 -8.14
CA GLU A 311 -14.39 -17.50 -8.69
C GLU A 311 -15.59 -18.44 -8.86
N GLU A 312 -16.30 -18.28 -9.96
CA GLU A 312 -17.43 -19.11 -10.33
C GLU A 312 -17.03 -20.13 -11.42
N SER A 313 -17.38 -21.38 -11.22
CA SER A 313 -17.22 -22.44 -12.20
C SER A 313 -18.49 -23.27 -12.24
N ALA A 314 -19.12 -23.35 -13.40
CA ALA A 314 -20.37 -24.09 -13.63
C ALA A 314 -21.52 -23.69 -12.65
N GLY A 315 -21.68 -22.38 -12.39
CA GLY A 315 -22.71 -21.86 -11.47
C GLY A 315 -22.38 -22.01 -9.98
N VAL A 316 -21.22 -22.60 -9.63
CA VAL A 316 -20.77 -22.77 -8.26
C VAL A 316 -19.68 -21.76 -7.92
N ASN A 317 -19.96 -20.87 -6.97
CA ASN A 317 -18.97 -19.90 -6.48
C ASN A 317 -17.97 -20.62 -5.54
N ARG A 318 -16.73 -20.78 -5.98
CA ARG A 318 -15.66 -21.48 -5.25
C ARG A 318 -14.95 -20.62 -4.21
N SER A 319 -14.89 -19.32 -4.40
CA SER A 319 -14.20 -18.43 -3.46
C SER A 319 -14.81 -17.04 -3.46
N LYS A 320 -15.11 -16.54 -2.26
CA LYS A 320 -15.54 -15.13 -2.01
C LYS A 320 -14.39 -14.26 -1.49
N ARG A 321 -13.15 -14.72 -1.60
CA ARG A 321 -11.97 -13.97 -1.14
C ARG A 321 -11.65 -12.87 -2.14
N SER A 322 -11.34 -11.68 -1.62
CA SER A 322 -10.82 -10.59 -2.46
C SER A 322 -9.56 -11.04 -3.21
N PRO A 323 -9.41 -10.68 -4.51
CA PRO A 323 -8.25 -11.04 -5.31
C PRO A 323 -6.97 -10.48 -4.69
N LYS A 324 -5.83 -11.07 -5.07
CA LYS A 324 -4.53 -10.50 -4.72
C LYS A 324 -4.36 -9.16 -5.45
N GLY A 325 -3.84 -8.16 -4.76
CA GLY A 325 -3.60 -6.83 -5.31
C GLY A 325 -2.52 -6.08 -4.55
N ASN A 326 -2.47 -4.77 -4.66
CA ASN A 326 -1.46 -3.95 -3.99
C ASN A 326 -1.63 -4.01 -2.46
N ARG A 327 -0.66 -4.63 -1.79
CA ARG A 327 -0.69 -4.86 -0.33
C ARG A 327 -0.66 -3.57 0.47
N GLN A 328 0.05 -2.56 0.00
CA GLN A 328 0.16 -1.27 0.70
C GLN A 328 -1.16 -0.52 0.65
N MET A 329 -1.74 -0.39 -0.54
CA MET A 329 -3.07 0.22 -0.69
C MET A 329 -4.15 -0.51 0.11
N ARG A 330 -4.16 -1.86 0.10
CA ARG A 330 -5.13 -2.64 0.89
C ARG A 330 -5.01 -2.37 2.39
N ARG A 331 -3.77 -2.24 2.89
CA ARG A 331 -3.51 -1.89 4.30
C ARG A 331 -4.02 -0.50 4.63
N ILE A 332 -3.65 0.50 3.81
CA ILE A 332 -4.06 1.90 4.00
C ILE A 332 -5.59 2.01 3.99
N LEU A 333 -6.23 1.42 2.99
CA LEU A 333 -7.69 1.45 2.86
C LEU A 333 -8.40 0.74 4.02
N ASN A 334 -7.86 -0.37 4.53
CA ASN A 334 -8.43 -1.06 5.68
C ASN A 334 -8.36 -0.18 6.95
N GLN A 335 -7.19 0.42 7.22
CA GLN A 335 -7.02 1.34 8.35
C GLN A 335 -7.94 2.56 8.22
N ALA A 336 -7.96 3.18 7.04
CA ALA A 336 -8.81 4.33 6.76
C ALA A 336 -10.31 4.01 6.88
N ALA A 337 -10.74 2.84 6.40
CA ALA A 337 -12.12 2.42 6.53
C ALA A 337 -12.54 2.26 8.00
N ASN A 338 -11.68 1.66 8.83
CA ASN A 338 -11.93 1.55 10.27
C ASN A 338 -11.95 2.91 10.99
N ALA A 339 -11.19 3.90 10.52
CA ALA A 339 -11.24 5.26 11.04
C ALA A 339 -12.47 6.01 10.54
N ALA A 340 -12.78 5.92 9.25
CA ALA A 340 -13.91 6.62 8.62
C ALA A 340 -15.26 6.25 9.22
N VAL A 341 -15.49 4.98 9.59
CA VAL A 341 -16.75 4.54 10.19
C VAL A 341 -16.96 5.06 11.61
N LYS A 342 -15.91 5.55 12.27
CA LYS A 342 -15.98 6.18 13.60
C LYS A 342 -16.26 7.68 13.52
N HIS A 343 -16.16 8.28 12.33
CA HIS A 343 -16.43 9.70 12.12
C HIS A 343 -17.96 9.91 12.10
N LYS A 344 -18.49 10.46 13.21
CA LYS A 344 -19.93 10.67 13.42
C LYS A 344 -20.53 11.57 12.32
N GLY A 345 -21.67 11.15 11.79
CA GLY A 345 -22.41 11.90 10.76
C GLY A 345 -21.88 11.70 9.34
N SER A 346 -20.74 11.02 9.15
CA SER A 346 -20.22 10.74 7.81
C SER A 346 -21.06 9.71 7.05
N ILE A 347 -21.02 9.79 5.72
CA ILE A 347 -21.64 8.77 4.86
C ILE A 347 -21.10 7.37 5.16
N PHE A 348 -19.84 7.25 5.59
CA PHE A 348 -19.19 5.99 5.91
C PHE A 348 -19.78 5.35 7.18
N GLU A 349 -20.02 6.14 8.23
CA GLU A 349 -20.71 5.67 9.44
C GLU A 349 -22.12 5.16 9.11
N ILE A 350 -22.88 5.95 8.35
CA ILE A 350 -24.27 5.61 7.98
C ILE A 350 -24.32 4.32 7.17
N VAL A 351 -23.44 4.17 6.17
CA VAL A 351 -23.33 2.96 5.36
C VAL A 351 -22.88 1.77 6.21
N TYR A 352 -21.91 1.98 7.11
CA TYR A 352 -21.44 0.94 8.02
C TYR A 352 -22.59 0.42 8.90
N ARG A 353 -23.32 1.28 9.60
CA ARG A 353 -24.46 0.90 10.45
C ARG A 353 -25.52 0.12 9.69
N ARG A 354 -25.77 0.48 8.43
CA ARG A 354 -26.74 -0.22 7.58
C ARG A 354 -26.29 -1.62 7.15
N LEU A 355 -25.00 -1.78 6.89
CA LEU A 355 -24.44 -3.02 6.30
C LEU A 355 -23.97 -4.02 7.36
N VAL A 356 -23.52 -3.56 8.53
CA VAL A 356 -22.87 -4.40 9.53
C VAL A 356 -23.79 -5.49 10.05
N LEU A 357 -25.08 -5.20 10.24
CA LEU A 357 -26.08 -6.16 10.71
C LEU A 357 -26.28 -7.35 9.74
N ARG A 358 -26.07 -7.10 8.43
CA ARG A 358 -26.25 -8.14 7.40
C ARG A 358 -24.96 -8.85 7.01
N LEU A 359 -23.85 -8.11 6.92
CA LEU A 359 -22.59 -8.61 6.36
C LEU A 359 -21.54 -8.95 7.41
N GLY A 360 -21.72 -8.48 8.65
CA GLY A 360 -20.72 -8.50 9.70
C GLY A 360 -19.62 -7.44 9.48
N HIS A 361 -18.77 -7.24 10.50
CA HIS A 361 -17.78 -6.17 10.53
C HIS A 361 -16.78 -6.22 9.36
N ASN A 362 -16.12 -7.35 9.15
CA ASN A 362 -15.02 -7.45 8.19
C ASN A 362 -15.47 -7.20 6.72
N LYS A 363 -16.63 -7.75 6.33
CA LYS A 363 -17.16 -7.54 4.98
C LYS A 363 -17.65 -6.11 4.79
N THR A 364 -18.18 -5.49 5.84
CA THR A 364 -18.63 -4.10 5.81
C THR A 364 -17.44 -3.15 5.69
N ILE A 365 -16.36 -3.36 6.45
CA ILE A 365 -15.11 -2.60 6.28
C ILE A 365 -14.56 -2.75 4.85
N GLY A 366 -14.61 -3.95 4.27
CA GLY A 366 -14.25 -4.15 2.86
C GLY A 366 -15.11 -3.31 1.89
N ALA A 367 -16.42 -3.19 2.15
CA ALA A 367 -17.30 -2.36 1.34
C ALA A 367 -17.03 -0.86 1.49
N ILE A 368 -16.62 -0.41 2.69
CA ILE A 368 -16.18 0.98 2.91
C ILE A 368 -14.83 1.22 2.22
N ALA A 369 -13.86 0.32 2.37
CA ALA A 369 -12.57 0.38 1.69
C ALA A 369 -12.72 0.48 0.16
N HIS A 370 -13.65 -0.28 -0.44
CA HIS A 370 -14.00 -0.18 -1.85
C HIS A 370 -14.49 1.23 -2.23
N ARG A 371 -15.35 1.86 -1.41
CA ARG A 371 -15.85 3.22 -1.64
C ARG A 371 -14.74 4.25 -1.53
N LEU A 372 -13.89 4.14 -0.49
CA LEU A 372 -12.72 5.00 -0.32
C LEU A 372 -11.77 4.88 -1.51
N CYS A 373 -11.53 3.68 -2.04
CA CYS A 373 -10.70 3.47 -3.22
C CYS A 373 -11.26 4.18 -4.46
N LYS A 374 -12.58 4.15 -4.67
CA LYS A 374 -13.22 4.92 -5.75
C LYS A 374 -13.07 6.42 -5.59
N LEU A 375 -13.22 6.93 -4.36
CA LEU A 375 -13.04 8.35 -4.06
C LEU A 375 -11.61 8.81 -4.32
N ILE A 376 -10.61 8.00 -4.01
CA ILE A 376 -9.21 8.30 -4.33
C ILE A 376 -9.07 8.59 -5.83
N TRP A 377 -9.62 7.72 -6.68
CA TRP A 377 -9.54 7.92 -8.13
C TRP A 377 -10.22 9.21 -8.56
N ILE A 378 -11.46 9.46 -8.10
CA ILE A 378 -12.23 10.66 -8.44
C ILE A 378 -11.48 11.92 -8.01
N ILE A 379 -10.99 11.97 -6.77
CA ILE A 379 -10.30 13.15 -6.23
C ILE A 379 -9.00 13.44 -6.99
N LEU A 380 -8.22 12.40 -7.31
CA LEU A 380 -6.95 12.58 -7.99
C LEU A 380 -7.13 12.82 -9.50
N HIS A 381 -8.04 12.07 -10.15
CA HIS A 381 -8.25 12.14 -11.61
C HIS A 381 -8.98 13.41 -12.02
N ASP A 382 -10.08 13.71 -11.33
CA ASP A 382 -10.95 14.85 -11.67
C ASP A 382 -10.50 16.14 -10.98
N GLY A 383 -9.53 16.07 -10.05
CA GLY A 383 -8.98 17.24 -9.36
C GLY A 383 -9.94 17.88 -8.36
N VAL A 384 -10.98 17.17 -7.93
CA VAL A 384 -12.05 17.69 -7.05
C VAL A 384 -11.73 17.52 -5.57
N ARG A 385 -12.35 18.34 -4.71
CA ARG A 385 -12.29 18.21 -3.27
C ARG A 385 -13.38 17.26 -2.76
N TYR A 386 -13.17 16.72 -1.55
CA TYR A 386 -14.18 15.92 -0.88
C TYR A 386 -15.30 16.81 -0.34
N GLU A 387 -16.53 16.43 -0.64
CA GLU A 387 -17.72 17.00 -0.05
C GLU A 387 -18.50 15.93 0.71
N GLU A 388 -18.73 16.15 2.00
CA GLU A 388 -19.62 15.29 2.78
C GLU A 388 -21.07 15.58 2.40
N ARG A 389 -21.60 14.72 1.54
CA ARG A 389 -23.00 14.87 1.07
C ARG A 389 -24.02 14.22 2.00
N GLY A 390 -23.56 13.66 3.12
CA GLY A 390 -24.38 12.93 4.05
C GLY A 390 -25.07 11.74 3.39
N PRO A 391 -26.24 11.32 3.87
CA PRO A 391 -27.08 10.38 3.15
C PRO A 391 -27.71 11.12 1.97
N ALA A 392 -26.94 11.35 0.89
CA ALA A 392 -27.48 11.88 -0.37
C ALA A 392 -28.60 10.95 -0.82
N VAL A 393 -29.79 11.28 -0.44
CA VAL A 393 -30.99 10.57 -0.84
C VAL A 393 -31.27 11.11 -2.22
N CYS A 394 -30.71 10.44 -3.24
CA CYS A 394 -31.18 10.63 -4.60
C CYS A 394 -32.72 10.65 -4.56
N GLU A 395 -33.39 11.62 -5.22
CA GLU A 395 -34.83 11.76 -5.25
C GLU A 395 -35.54 10.42 -5.49
N LYS A 396 -34.97 9.57 -6.36
CA LYS A 396 -35.42 8.20 -6.61
C LYS A 396 -35.36 7.32 -5.35
N SER A 397 -34.29 7.40 -4.57
CA SER A 397 -34.13 6.65 -3.31
C SER A 397 -35.05 7.18 -2.23
N LYS A 398 -35.26 8.49 -2.20
CA LYS A 398 -36.23 9.15 -1.28
C LYS A 398 -37.65 8.66 -1.55
N ARG A 399 -38.09 8.71 -2.82
CA ARG A 399 -39.37 8.16 -3.25
C ARG A 399 -39.55 6.69 -2.92
N LEU A 400 -38.57 5.84 -3.23
CA LEU A 400 -38.62 4.40 -2.92
C LEU A 400 -38.69 4.13 -1.41
N ARG A 401 -37.97 4.90 -0.61
CA ARG A 401 -37.97 4.77 0.86
C ARG A 401 -39.31 5.22 1.43
N THR A 402 -39.87 6.35 0.94
CA THR A 402 -41.17 6.85 1.32
C THR A 402 -42.26 5.84 0.96
N MET A 403 -42.25 5.29 -0.26
CA MET A 403 -43.23 4.26 -0.65
C MET A 403 -43.15 3.00 0.22
N ARG A 404 -41.95 2.52 0.55
CA ARG A 404 -41.78 1.37 1.46
C ARG A 404 -42.31 1.67 2.84
N MET A 405 -42.06 2.86 3.37
CA MET A 405 -42.51 3.26 4.69
C MET A 405 -44.06 3.37 4.73
N ILE A 406 -44.68 3.99 3.71
CA ILE A 406 -46.11 4.07 3.54
C ILE A 406 -46.72 2.66 3.47
N ARG A 407 -46.13 1.76 2.67
CA ARG A 407 -46.61 0.37 2.57
C ARG A 407 -46.51 -0.37 3.90
N THR A 408 -45.44 -0.19 4.66
CA THR A 408 -45.28 -0.80 5.98
C THR A 408 -46.30 -0.28 6.96
N LEU A 409 -46.55 1.03 7.00
CA LEU A 409 -47.54 1.63 7.87
C LEU A 409 -48.96 1.15 7.51
N ARG A 410 -49.31 1.08 6.22
CA ARG A 410 -50.59 0.54 5.76
C ARG A 410 -50.79 -0.93 6.14
N ASN A 411 -49.73 -1.75 6.03
CA ASN A 411 -49.79 -3.16 6.46
C ASN A 411 -49.96 -3.31 7.97
N LEU A 412 -49.58 -2.31 8.76
CA LEU A 412 -49.80 -2.24 10.21
C LEU A 412 -51.17 -1.63 10.57
N GLY A 413 -52.05 -1.34 9.57
CA GLY A 413 -53.40 -0.83 9.79
C GLY A 413 -53.50 0.69 9.87
N TYR A 414 -52.41 1.45 9.64
CA TYR A 414 -52.45 2.91 9.66
C TYR A 414 -52.94 3.48 8.33
N ARG A 415 -53.79 4.50 8.37
CA ARG A 415 -54.15 5.33 7.22
C ARG A 415 -53.05 6.39 7.03
N VAL A 416 -52.37 6.38 5.91
CA VAL A 416 -51.26 7.31 5.63
C VAL A 416 -51.69 8.24 4.48
N GLU A 417 -51.73 9.53 4.76
CA GLU A 417 -51.99 10.59 3.80
C GLU A 417 -50.72 11.44 3.59
N LEU A 418 -50.42 11.79 2.32
CA LEU A 418 -49.32 12.68 1.99
C LEU A 418 -49.81 14.12 2.13
N LEU A 419 -49.38 14.79 3.19
CA LEU A 419 -49.56 16.23 3.31
C LEU A 419 -48.55 16.92 2.41
N GLY A 420 -49.02 17.73 1.44
CA GLY A 420 -48.13 18.55 0.61
C GLY A 420 -47.27 19.48 1.49
N ASN A 421 -46.00 19.70 1.13
CA ASN A 421 -45.21 20.71 1.84
C ASN A 421 -45.96 22.05 1.83
N PRO A 422 -46.10 22.71 2.96
CA PRO A 422 -46.50 24.11 2.95
C PRO A 422 -45.42 24.89 2.20
N ALA A 423 -45.82 25.72 1.25
CA ALA A 423 -45.00 26.56 0.39
C ALA A 423 -44.10 27.53 1.20
#